data_f3c0abd77a8eae4475a3cb08c999b009
#
_entry.id   f3c0abd77a8eae4475a3cb08c999b009
#
_cell.length_a   1.000
_cell.length_b   1.000
_cell.length_c   1.000
_cell.angle_alpha   90.00
_cell.angle_beta   90.00
_cell.angle_gamma   90.00
#
_symmetry.space_group_name_H-M   'P 1'
#
loop_
_entity.id
_entity.type
_entity.pdbx_description
1 polymer ?
#
loop_
_entity_poly.entity_id
_entity_poly.type
_entity_poly.pdbx_seq_one_letter_code
_entity_poly.pdbx_strand_id
1 'polypeptide(L)'
;MAPLQNGYANGLNGDSINPQTSFSRLRFSDIPSAIDIPASTFDSEVEVSLEELPDDPTELCTLLENEKAAKNFWVIIALAYAKQKQLDHAIEILQKGLASLAHGATKEKLVLLNWVCWLLMLKSRQAPRVAPEGQTNSDLKTKDYYLQQATATLNEASRLNPAFPPLFLARGVLSLLRASLYPPKPIRPGTVDTSERVEALRVALKSFEESNKAFGGRNIMALLGYARAQYCLGKYAEALDSYQKVLSKMPGLTDPDPRIGIGCCLWQLGFKDRAKLAWERALALV
;
A
#
# COMPACT_ATOMS: atom_id res chain seq x y z
N MET A 1 -36.30 11.83 -31.85
CA MET A 1 -36.34 11.47 -30.42
C MET A 1 -36.32 9.97 -30.33
N ALA A 2 -35.17 9.40 -29.96
CA ALA A 2 -35.01 7.98 -29.66
C ALA A 2 -34.17 7.87 -28.38
N PRO A 3 -34.54 7.07 -27.40
CA PRO A 3 -33.83 6.99 -26.14
C PRO A 3 -32.62 6.08 -26.26
N LEU A 4 -31.50 6.55 -25.66
CA LEU A 4 -30.25 5.80 -25.46
C LEU A 4 -30.51 4.67 -24.47
N GLN A 5 -30.43 3.42 -24.92
CA GLN A 5 -30.40 2.24 -24.07
C GLN A 5 -29.00 2.05 -23.48
N ASN A 6 -28.91 2.16 -22.15
CA ASN A 6 -27.79 1.69 -21.38
C ASN A 6 -27.82 0.16 -21.30
N GLY A 7 -26.94 -0.50 -22.04
CA GLY A 7 -26.72 -1.93 -21.95
C GLY A 7 -25.65 -2.25 -20.91
N TYR A 8 -26.02 -2.50 -19.66
CA TYR A 8 -25.17 -3.26 -18.72
C TYR A 8 -25.45 -4.74 -18.98
N ALA A 9 -24.58 -5.38 -19.74
CA ALA A 9 -24.59 -6.83 -19.87
C ALA A 9 -23.90 -7.43 -18.65
N ASN A 10 -24.67 -8.03 -17.74
CA ASN A 10 -24.21 -9.00 -16.77
C ASN A 10 -23.81 -10.28 -17.51
N GLY A 11 -22.54 -10.51 -17.69
CA GLY A 11 -21.95 -11.77 -18.13
C GLY A 11 -21.32 -12.48 -16.95
N LEU A 12 -22.11 -13.22 -16.17
CA LEU A 12 -21.62 -14.29 -15.31
C LEU A 12 -21.27 -15.48 -16.20
N ASN A 13 -20.06 -15.49 -16.73
CA ASN A 13 -19.42 -16.70 -17.25
C ASN A 13 -18.27 -17.02 -16.31
N GLY A 14 -18.32 -18.23 -15.71
CA GLY A 14 -17.25 -18.82 -14.95
C GLY A 14 -16.05 -19.11 -15.86
N ASP A 15 -15.29 -18.08 -16.16
CA ASP A 15 -13.97 -18.23 -16.76
C ASP A 15 -12.98 -18.53 -15.62
N SER A 16 -12.47 -19.74 -15.62
CA SER A 16 -11.29 -20.15 -14.89
C SER A 16 -10.20 -19.11 -15.13
N ILE A 17 -9.87 -18.33 -14.07
CA ILE A 17 -8.88 -17.26 -14.13
C ILE A 17 -7.54 -17.92 -14.43
N ASN A 18 -7.09 -17.82 -15.69
CA ASN A 18 -5.77 -18.28 -16.10
C ASN A 18 -4.72 -17.49 -15.28
N PRO A 19 -3.93 -18.15 -14.41
CA PRO A 19 -3.02 -17.49 -13.48
C PRO A 19 -1.89 -16.70 -14.16
N GLN A 20 -1.80 -16.71 -15.48
CA GLN A 20 -0.80 -15.96 -16.23
C GLN A 20 -1.23 -14.54 -16.63
N THR A 21 -2.48 -14.14 -16.45
CA THR A 21 -2.96 -12.81 -16.81
C THR A 21 -2.94 -11.83 -15.65
N SER A 22 -1.88 -11.04 -15.61
CA SER A 22 -1.84 -9.67 -15.08
C SER A 22 -2.38 -9.41 -13.67
N PHE A 23 -1.78 -10.02 -12.64
CA PHE A 23 -2.00 -9.67 -11.21
C PHE A 23 -1.49 -8.28 -10.79
N SER A 24 -1.09 -7.42 -11.71
CA SER A 24 -0.61 -6.06 -11.42
C SER A 24 -1.69 -5.11 -10.86
N ARG A 25 -2.94 -5.55 -10.76
CA ARG A 25 -4.09 -4.75 -10.30
C ARG A 25 -4.96 -5.43 -9.24
N LEU A 26 -4.48 -6.47 -8.57
CA LEU A 26 -5.24 -7.14 -7.51
C LEU A 26 -5.62 -6.16 -6.40
N ARG A 27 -6.91 -6.03 -6.15
CA ARG A 27 -7.46 -5.41 -4.95
C ARG A 27 -7.77 -6.52 -3.94
N PHE A 28 -7.87 -6.20 -2.66
CA PHE A 28 -8.33 -7.16 -1.65
C PHE A 28 -9.72 -7.72 -1.95
N SER A 29 -10.57 -6.96 -2.66
CA SER A 29 -11.88 -7.41 -3.15
C SER A 29 -11.81 -8.46 -4.25
N ASP A 30 -10.69 -8.54 -4.98
CA ASP A 30 -10.56 -9.34 -6.18
C ASP A 30 -9.85 -10.69 -5.88
N ILE A 31 -9.60 -11.00 -4.60
CA ILE A 31 -9.04 -12.28 -4.17
C ILE A 31 -10.14 -13.35 -4.34
N PRO A 32 -9.88 -14.41 -5.14
CA PRO A 32 -10.84 -15.49 -5.34
C PRO A 32 -11.09 -16.28 -4.04
N SER A 33 -12.14 -17.08 -4.02
CA SER A 33 -12.43 -17.97 -2.87
C SER A 33 -11.48 -19.17 -2.80
N ALA A 34 -11.00 -19.65 -3.95
CA ALA A 34 -10.06 -20.76 -4.05
C ALA A 34 -9.08 -20.52 -5.20
N ILE A 35 -7.95 -21.22 -5.18
CA ILE A 35 -6.94 -21.25 -6.25
C ILE A 35 -6.47 -22.66 -6.49
N ASP A 36 -6.18 -22.97 -7.76
CA ASP A 36 -5.61 -24.24 -8.18
C ASP A 36 -4.11 -24.09 -8.38
N ILE A 37 -3.33 -24.84 -7.60
CA ILE A 37 -1.86 -24.85 -7.69
C ILE A 37 -1.48 -26.03 -8.55
N PRO A 38 -0.81 -25.85 -9.71
CA PRO A 38 -0.37 -26.94 -10.56
C PRO A 38 0.67 -27.80 -9.83
N ALA A 39 0.42 -29.09 -9.74
CA ALA A 39 1.36 -30.03 -9.17
C ALA A 39 2.47 -30.38 -10.18
N SER A 40 3.71 -30.52 -9.71
CA SER A 40 4.86 -30.88 -10.54
C SER A 40 4.85 -32.32 -11.00
N THR A 41 4.04 -33.19 -10.38
CA THR A 41 3.87 -34.61 -10.72
C THR A 41 2.47 -34.87 -11.25
N PHE A 42 2.38 -35.15 -12.55
CA PHE A 42 1.13 -35.44 -13.29
C PHE A 42 0.17 -34.24 -13.46
N ASP A 43 -0.70 -34.29 -14.45
CA ASP A 43 -1.79 -33.34 -14.76
C ASP A 43 -2.80 -33.18 -13.60
N SER A 44 -2.30 -32.95 -12.38
CA SER A 44 -3.10 -32.78 -11.17
C SER A 44 -2.88 -31.36 -10.63
N GLU A 45 -3.95 -30.77 -10.14
CA GLU A 45 -3.96 -29.46 -9.48
C GLU A 45 -4.35 -29.67 -8.00
N VAL A 46 -3.77 -28.88 -7.12
CA VAL A 46 -4.12 -28.86 -5.70
C VAL A 46 -4.97 -27.62 -5.46
N GLU A 47 -6.26 -27.82 -5.20
CA GLU A 47 -7.16 -26.73 -4.83
C GLU A 47 -6.88 -26.26 -3.40
N VAL A 48 -6.70 -24.96 -3.22
CA VAL A 48 -6.51 -24.29 -1.93
C VAL A 48 -7.63 -23.30 -1.72
N SER A 49 -8.48 -23.53 -0.70
CA SER A 49 -9.47 -22.55 -0.24
C SER A 49 -8.78 -21.36 0.39
N LEU A 50 -9.08 -20.15 -0.08
CA LEU A 50 -8.54 -18.90 0.46
C LEU A 50 -9.46 -18.28 1.53
N GLU A 51 -10.66 -18.83 1.71
CA GLU A 51 -11.59 -18.41 2.76
C GLU A 51 -11.30 -19.16 4.07
N GLU A 52 -10.87 -20.43 3.98
CA GLU A 52 -10.57 -21.32 5.09
C GLU A 52 -9.07 -21.64 5.12
N LEU A 53 -8.25 -20.63 5.36
CA LEU A 53 -6.81 -20.80 5.47
C LEU A 53 -6.44 -21.38 6.85
N PRO A 54 -5.42 -22.29 6.93
CA PRO A 54 -4.95 -22.82 8.20
C PRO A 54 -4.32 -21.73 9.07
N ASP A 55 -4.40 -21.89 10.39
CA ASP A 55 -3.78 -20.99 11.36
C ASP A 55 -2.24 -20.99 11.24
N ASP A 56 -1.64 -22.11 10.86
CA ASP A 56 -0.20 -22.22 10.58
C ASP A 56 0.04 -22.32 9.06
N PRO A 57 0.74 -21.36 8.46
CA PRO A 57 1.00 -21.34 7.02
C PRO A 57 2.11 -22.32 6.58
N THR A 58 2.73 -23.06 7.50
CA THR A 58 3.92 -23.90 7.22
C THR A 58 3.64 -24.96 6.16
N GLU A 59 2.49 -25.64 6.23
CA GLU A 59 2.11 -26.68 5.26
C GLU A 59 1.91 -26.07 3.86
N LEU A 60 1.23 -24.92 3.76
CA LEU A 60 1.05 -24.21 2.50
C LEU A 60 2.37 -23.75 1.90
N CYS A 61 3.28 -23.24 2.73
CA CYS A 61 4.61 -22.87 2.28
C CYS A 61 5.38 -24.08 1.74
N THR A 62 5.32 -25.22 2.42
CA THR A 62 5.96 -26.45 1.99
C THR A 62 5.38 -26.96 0.66
N LEU A 63 4.06 -26.88 0.50
CA LEU A 63 3.40 -27.17 -0.78
C LEU A 63 3.93 -26.28 -1.90
N LEU A 64 3.94 -24.95 -1.69
CA LEU A 64 4.39 -23.99 -2.69
C LEU A 64 5.89 -24.17 -3.07
N GLU A 65 6.71 -24.55 -2.10
CA GLU A 65 8.15 -24.84 -2.33
C GLU A 65 8.32 -26.12 -3.12
N ASN A 66 7.63 -27.21 -2.76
CA ASN A 66 7.72 -28.51 -3.43
C ASN A 66 7.23 -28.44 -4.87
N GLU A 67 6.14 -27.73 -5.12
CA GLU A 67 5.56 -27.55 -6.43
C GLU A 67 6.25 -26.44 -7.25
N LYS A 68 7.29 -25.79 -6.68
CA LYS A 68 8.00 -24.66 -7.30
C LYS A 68 7.03 -23.58 -7.82
N ALA A 69 6.00 -23.30 -7.02
CA ALA A 69 4.90 -22.45 -7.39
C ALA A 69 5.36 -21.06 -7.84
N ALA A 70 4.72 -20.54 -8.88
CA ALA A 70 5.02 -19.20 -9.39
C ALA A 70 4.73 -18.13 -8.32
N LYS A 71 5.46 -16.99 -8.39
CA LYS A 71 5.33 -15.86 -7.44
C LYS A 71 3.89 -15.43 -7.16
N ASN A 72 3.00 -15.60 -8.14
CA ASN A 72 1.60 -15.16 -8.03
C ASN A 72 0.85 -15.91 -6.94
N PHE A 73 1.09 -17.21 -6.77
CA PHE A 73 0.46 -18.01 -5.72
C PHE A 73 0.89 -17.54 -4.33
N TRP A 74 2.20 -17.26 -4.15
CA TRP A 74 2.72 -16.67 -2.92
C TRP A 74 2.04 -15.33 -2.58
N VAL A 75 1.87 -14.47 -3.58
CA VAL A 75 1.21 -13.16 -3.39
C VAL A 75 -0.26 -13.32 -3.04
N ILE A 76 -1.02 -14.16 -3.77
CA ILE A 76 -2.45 -14.33 -3.54
C ILE A 76 -2.72 -14.89 -2.14
N ILE A 77 -2.01 -15.95 -1.74
CA ILE A 77 -2.15 -16.56 -0.41
C ILE A 77 -1.79 -15.55 0.68
N ALA A 78 -0.69 -14.83 0.54
CA ALA A 78 -0.30 -13.79 1.49
C ALA A 78 -1.35 -12.68 1.61
N LEU A 79 -1.95 -12.26 0.49
CA LEU A 79 -3.03 -11.27 0.51
C LEU A 79 -4.32 -11.80 1.14
N ALA A 80 -4.62 -13.10 0.98
CA ALA A 80 -5.75 -13.74 1.64
C ALA A 80 -5.56 -13.74 3.18
N TYR A 81 -4.38 -14.09 3.69
CA TYR A 81 -4.05 -13.95 5.11
C TYR A 81 -4.14 -12.49 5.58
N ALA A 82 -3.65 -11.54 4.78
CA ALA A 82 -3.74 -10.11 5.11
C ALA A 82 -5.19 -9.62 5.17
N LYS A 83 -6.08 -10.12 4.30
CA LYS A 83 -7.53 -9.85 4.32
C LYS A 83 -8.17 -10.35 5.60
N GLN A 84 -7.73 -11.51 6.10
CA GLN A 84 -8.15 -12.09 7.38
C GLN A 84 -7.47 -11.43 8.60
N LYS A 85 -6.72 -10.34 8.40
CA LYS A 85 -5.96 -9.59 9.43
C LYS A 85 -4.77 -10.34 10.04
N GLN A 86 -4.36 -11.45 9.48
CA GLN A 86 -3.21 -12.25 9.89
C GLN A 86 -1.93 -11.77 9.15
N LEU A 87 -1.51 -10.53 9.45
CA LEU A 87 -0.41 -9.88 8.74
C LEU A 87 0.96 -10.56 8.96
N ASP A 88 1.18 -11.20 10.11
CA ASP A 88 2.44 -11.88 10.40
C ASP A 88 2.63 -13.08 9.47
N HIS A 89 1.60 -13.91 9.29
CA HIS A 89 1.62 -15.03 8.35
C HIS A 89 1.75 -14.56 6.90
N ALA A 90 1.06 -13.48 6.53
CA ALA A 90 1.20 -12.89 5.20
C ALA A 90 2.65 -12.46 4.89
N ILE A 91 3.33 -11.85 5.85
CA ILE A 91 4.73 -11.43 5.70
C ILE A 91 5.65 -12.66 5.63
N GLU A 92 5.43 -13.65 6.49
CA GLU A 92 6.21 -14.90 6.52
C GLU A 92 6.13 -15.65 5.19
N ILE A 93 4.92 -15.82 4.64
CA ILE A 93 4.69 -16.47 3.34
C ILE A 93 5.50 -15.79 2.23
N LEU A 94 5.44 -14.45 2.15
CA LEU A 94 6.19 -13.72 1.13
C LEU A 94 7.71 -13.83 1.34
N GLN A 95 8.19 -13.88 2.59
CA GLN A 95 9.61 -14.07 2.90
C GLN A 95 10.10 -15.46 2.49
N LYS A 96 9.30 -16.52 2.77
CA LYS A 96 9.58 -17.87 2.28
C LYS A 96 9.58 -17.94 0.75
N GLY A 97 8.60 -17.29 0.10
CA GLY A 97 8.57 -17.16 -1.35
C GLY A 97 9.80 -16.46 -1.93
N LEU A 98 10.32 -15.43 -1.27
CA LEU A 98 11.57 -14.76 -1.67
C LEU A 98 12.78 -15.69 -1.58
N ALA A 99 12.84 -16.54 -0.55
CA ALA A 99 13.91 -17.51 -0.35
C ALA A 99 13.85 -18.65 -1.38
N SER A 100 12.64 -19.09 -1.76
CA SER A 100 12.43 -20.19 -2.72
C SER A 100 12.70 -19.79 -4.18
N LEU A 101 12.64 -18.49 -4.52
CA LEU A 101 12.87 -18.03 -5.88
C LEU A 101 14.33 -18.23 -6.32
N ALA A 102 14.50 -18.78 -7.51
CA ALA A 102 15.81 -19.05 -8.10
C ALA A 102 16.71 -17.80 -8.18
N HIS A 103 18.01 -18.01 -8.10
CA HIS A 103 19.00 -16.97 -8.38
C HIS A 103 18.79 -16.45 -9.82
N GLY A 104 18.55 -15.15 -9.98
CA GLY A 104 18.28 -14.53 -11.28
C GLY A 104 16.84 -14.09 -11.53
N ALA A 105 15.88 -14.53 -10.75
CA ALA A 105 14.46 -14.12 -10.83
C ALA A 105 14.22 -12.68 -10.32
N THR A 106 15.00 -11.71 -10.80
CA THR A 106 15.01 -10.33 -10.30
C THR A 106 13.64 -9.66 -10.36
N LYS A 107 12.90 -9.85 -11.46
CA LYS A 107 11.56 -9.24 -11.64
C LYS A 107 10.56 -9.80 -10.64
N GLU A 108 10.64 -11.09 -10.37
CA GLU A 108 9.74 -11.76 -9.42
C GLU A 108 10.05 -11.37 -7.99
N LYS A 109 11.33 -11.33 -7.62
CA LYS A 109 11.79 -10.83 -6.31
C LYS A 109 11.34 -9.40 -6.05
N LEU A 110 11.41 -8.51 -7.05
CA LEU A 110 10.94 -7.13 -6.92
C LEU A 110 9.45 -7.04 -6.58
N VAL A 111 8.63 -7.91 -7.17
CA VAL A 111 7.19 -7.94 -6.85
C VAL A 111 6.96 -8.37 -5.41
N LEU A 112 7.61 -9.45 -4.96
CA LEU A 112 7.48 -9.94 -3.58
C LEU A 112 8.01 -8.92 -2.57
N LEU A 113 9.19 -8.34 -2.81
CA LEU A 113 9.76 -7.29 -1.94
C LEU A 113 8.84 -6.08 -1.83
N ASN A 114 8.22 -5.66 -2.94
CA ASN A 114 7.24 -4.59 -2.91
C ASN A 114 6.04 -4.92 -2.00
N TRP A 115 5.49 -6.14 -2.09
CA TRP A 115 4.39 -6.58 -1.23
C TRP A 115 4.81 -6.70 0.23
N VAL A 116 5.98 -7.26 0.53
CA VAL A 116 6.53 -7.30 1.91
C VAL A 116 6.63 -5.89 2.48
N CYS A 117 7.14 -4.93 1.70
CA CYS A 117 7.23 -3.54 2.12
C CYS A 117 5.84 -2.96 2.48
N TRP A 118 4.82 -3.20 1.64
CA TRP A 118 3.45 -2.74 1.91
C TRP A 118 2.84 -3.39 3.15
N LEU A 119 3.01 -4.70 3.35
CA LEU A 119 2.50 -5.40 4.54
C LEU A 119 3.19 -4.94 5.82
N LEU A 120 4.50 -4.70 5.79
CA LEU A 120 5.24 -4.11 6.92
C LEU A 120 4.75 -2.70 7.25
N MET A 121 4.49 -1.86 6.25
CA MET A 121 3.89 -0.54 6.48
C MET A 121 2.47 -0.65 7.06
N LEU A 122 1.67 -1.61 6.61
CA LEU A 122 0.35 -1.89 7.17
C LEU A 122 0.45 -2.35 8.61
N LYS A 123 1.36 -3.29 8.92
CA LYS A 123 1.64 -3.76 10.28
C LYS A 123 2.10 -2.63 11.19
N SER A 124 2.92 -1.71 10.70
CA SER A 124 3.36 -0.53 11.46
C SER A 124 2.21 0.36 11.93
N ARG A 125 1.06 0.35 11.24
CA ARG A 125 -0.13 1.13 11.64
C ARG A 125 -0.87 0.51 12.82
N GLN A 126 -0.75 -0.80 13.00
CA GLN A 126 -1.36 -1.54 14.12
C GLN A 126 -0.44 -1.56 15.35
N ALA A 127 0.87 -1.41 15.15
CA ALA A 127 1.84 -1.47 16.21
C ALA A 127 1.83 -0.21 17.09
N PRO A 128 2.13 -0.33 18.41
CA PRO A 128 2.22 0.80 19.31
C PRO A 128 3.37 1.74 18.90
N ARG A 129 3.18 3.03 19.13
CA ARG A 129 4.20 4.04 18.81
C ARG A 129 5.39 3.98 19.74
N VAL A 130 5.14 3.70 21.02
CA VAL A 130 6.13 3.61 22.11
C VAL A 130 5.86 2.31 22.86
N ALA A 131 6.90 1.63 23.29
CA ALA A 131 6.76 0.47 24.16
C ALA A 131 6.09 0.89 25.49
N PRO A 132 5.11 0.10 26.01
CA PRO A 132 4.51 0.38 27.31
C PRO A 132 5.55 0.37 28.41
N GLU A 133 5.45 1.33 29.33
CA GLU A 133 6.34 1.40 30.50
C GLU A 133 6.14 0.16 31.38
N GLY A 134 7.23 -0.48 31.79
CA GLY A 134 7.23 -1.63 32.68
C GLY A 134 7.20 -3.02 32.03
N GLN A 135 7.08 -3.11 30.72
CA GLN A 135 7.29 -4.38 29.99
C GLN A 135 8.68 -4.39 29.37
N THR A 136 9.61 -5.06 30.02
CA THR A 136 10.94 -5.38 29.47
C THR A 136 10.88 -6.48 28.40
N ASN A 137 9.73 -6.69 27.78
CA ASN A 137 9.58 -7.68 26.72
C ASN A 137 10.26 -7.17 25.47
N SER A 138 11.47 -7.71 25.20
CA SER A 138 12.20 -7.63 23.94
C SER A 138 11.35 -7.98 22.70
N ASP A 139 10.18 -8.58 22.92
CA ASP A 139 9.31 -9.10 21.87
C ASP A 139 8.26 -8.11 21.37
N LEU A 140 8.06 -6.98 22.04
CA LEU A 140 7.07 -5.99 21.62
C LEU A 140 7.62 -5.12 20.48
N LYS A 141 7.29 -5.50 19.26
CA LYS A 141 7.69 -4.78 18.05
C LYS A 141 6.90 -3.48 17.90
N THR A 142 7.60 -2.35 17.98
CA THR A 142 7.01 -1.01 17.86
C THR A 142 6.79 -0.60 16.41
N LYS A 143 6.04 0.51 16.21
CA LYS A 143 5.85 1.12 14.88
C LYS A 143 7.19 1.39 14.19
N ASP A 144 8.18 1.91 14.91
CA ASP A 144 9.50 2.21 14.35
C ASP A 144 10.22 0.96 13.87
N TYR A 145 10.13 -0.16 14.61
CA TYR A 145 10.68 -1.45 14.21
C TYR A 145 10.17 -1.87 12.81
N TYR A 146 8.86 -1.85 12.59
CA TYR A 146 8.31 -2.25 11.29
C TYR A 146 8.66 -1.28 10.17
N LEU A 147 8.77 0.03 10.44
CA LEU A 147 9.21 1.01 9.45
C LEU A 147 10.70 0.87 9.11
N GLN A 148 11.54 0.44 10.05
CA GLN A 148 12.94 0.09 9.78
C GLN A 148 13.03 -1.15 8.89
N GLN A 149 12.23 -2.20 9.17
CA GLN A 149 12.18 -3.40 8.32
C GLN A 149 11.68 -3.06 6.90
N ALA A 150 10.64 -2.24 6.78
CA ALA A 150 10.15 -1.78 5.49
C ALA A 150 11.22 -0.96 4.73
N THR A 151 12.03 -0.18 5.44
CA THR A 151 13.15 0.57 4.85
C THR A 151 14.23 -0.38 4.31
N ALA A 152 14.58 -1.41 5.08
CA ALA A 152 15.56 -2.43 4.65
C ALA A 152 15.07 -3.16 3.39
N THR A 153 13.81 -3.61 3.39
CA THR A 153 13.17 -4.27 2.24
C THR A 153 13.13 -3.37 0.99
N LEU A 154 12.79 -2.09 1.18
CA LEU A 154 12.77 -1.12 0.07
C LEU A 154 14.17 -0.85 -0.49
N ASN A 155 15.18 -0.80 0.38
CA ASN A 155 16.57 -0.64 -0.02
C ASN A 155 17.08 -1.87 -0.81
N GLU A 156 16.72 -3.07 -0.39
CA GLU A 156 17.01 -4.31 -1.12
C GLU A 156 16.38 -4.29 -2.52
N ALA A 157 15.09 -3.97 -2.61
CA ALA A 157 14.41 -3.83 -3.90
C ALA A 157 15.06 -2.76 -4.79
N SER A 158 15.50 -1.64 -4.21
CA SER A 158 16.16 -0.55 -4.94
C SER A 158 17.56 -0.93 -5.43
N ARG A 159 18.26 -1.85 -4.76
CA ARG A 159 19.53 -2.41 -5.26
C ARG A 159 19.33 -3.32 -6.47
N LEU A 160 18.22 -4.06 -6.50
CA LEU A 160 17.88 -4.92 -7.64
C LEU A 160 17.47 -4.10 -8.86
N ASN A 161 16.61 -3.09 -8.69
CA ASN A 161 16.20 -2.18 -9.74
C ASN A 161 15.76 -0.82 -9.16
N PRO A 162 16.60 0.21 -9.18
CA PRO A 162 16.28 1.53 -8.64
C PRO A 162 15.16 2.26 -9.41
N ALA A 163 14.94 1.90 -10.67
CA ALA A 163 13.96 2.53 -11.57
C ALA A 163 12.60 1.79 -11.59
N PHE A 164 12.39 0.78 -10.72
CA PHE A 164 11.13 0.06 -10.69
C PHE A 164 9.98 0.96 -10.18
N PRO A 165 8.98 1.31 -11.03
CA PRO A 165 8.00 2.35 -10.73
C PRO A 165 7.20 2.16 -9.44
N PRO A 166 6.77 0.93 -9.04
CA PRO A 166 6.04 0.72 -7.78
C PRO A 166 6.81 1.17 -6.53
N LEU A 167 8.16 1.12 -6.55
CA LEU A 167 8.97 1.51 -5.40
C LEU A 167 8.89 3.01 -5.09
N PHE A 168 8.65 3.86 -6.08
CA PHE A 168 8.52 5.29 -5.85
C PHE A 168 7.30 5.61 -4.97
N LEU A 169 6.16 4.95 -5.22
CA LEU A 169 4.98 5.10 -4.39
C LEU A 169 5.22 4.57 -2.97
N ALA A 170 5.80 3.38 -2.85
CA ALA A 170 6.12 2.77 -1.56
C ALA A 170 7.09 3.65 -0.75
N ARG A 171 8.13 4.20 -1.38
CA ARG A 171 9.09 5.13 -0.75
C ARG A 171 8.41 6.40 -0.24
N GLY A 172 7.50 6.97 -1.04
CA GLY A 172 6.72 8.14 -0.65
C GLY A 172 5.87 7.88 0.59
N VAL A 173 5.12 6.78 0.62
CA VAL A 173 4.27 6.40 1.76
C VAL A 173 5.11 6.07 2.99
N LEU A 174 6.19 5.31 2.84
CA LEU A 174 7.11 4.99 3.93
C LEU A 174 7.71 6.26 4.56
N SER A 175 8.10 7.24 3.73
CA SER A 175 8.63 8.52 4.21
C SER A 175 7.59 9.34 4.96
N LEU A 176 6.31 9.33 4.52
CA LEU A 176 5.20 9.94 5.28
C LEU A 176 4.99 9.27 6.64
N LEU A 177 5.03 7.94 6.68
CA LEU A 177 4.87 7.18 7.93
C LEU A 177 6.03 7.46 8.88
N ARG A 178 7.27 7.53 8.40
CA ARG A 178 8.44 7.91 9.21
C ARG A 178 8.32 9.34 9.73
N ALA A 179 7.91 10.29 8.88
CA ALA A 179 7.67 11.66 9.33
C ALA A 179 6.64 11.75 10.47
N SER A 180 5.69 10.81 10.52
CA SER A 180 4.69 10.76 11.60
C SER A 180 5.25 10.32 12.96
N LEU A 181 6.44 9.73 13.00
CA LEU A 181 7.11 9.36 14.27
C LEU A 181 7.59 10.59 15.04
N TYR A 182 7.92 11.66 14.32
CA TYR A 182 8.47 12.86 14.91
C TYR A 182 7.38 13.92 15.08
N PRO A 183 7.25 14.53 16.28
CA PRO A 183 6.34 15.64 16.47
C PRO A 183 6.79 16.87 15.68
N PRO A 184 5.88 17.74 15.24
CA PRO A 184 6.24 19.03 14.67
C PRO A 184 6.96 19.87 15.74
N LYS A 185 8.14 20.35 15.42
CA LYS A 185 8.89 21.25 16.31
C LYS A 185 8.48 22.70 16.03
N PRO A 186 8.37 23.54 17.06
CA PRO A 186 8.18 24.98 16.86
C PRO A 186 9.45 25.56 16.18
N ILE A 187 9.25 26.21 15.05
CA ILE A 187 10.33 26.82 14.28
C ILE A 187 10.52 28.24 14.77
N ARG A 188 11.75 28.63 15.08
CA ARG A 188 12.09 30.05 15.35
C ARG A 188 11.97 30.84 14.04
N PRO A 189 11.38 32.06 14.08
CA PRO A 189 11.33 32.92 12.89
C PRO A 189 12.72 33.13 12.27
N GLY A 190 12.84 32.91 10.96
CA GLY A 190 14.10 33.09 10.24
C GLY A 190 15.03 31.86 10.20
N THR A 191 14.68 30.74 10.81
CA THR A 191 15.46 29.49 10.71
C THR A 191 14.78 28.48 9.77
N VAL A 192 15.59 27.78 8.96
CA VAL A 192 15.10 26.67 8.13
C VAL A 192 14.96 25.43 9.02
N ASP A 193 13.79 24.81 9.01
CA ASP A 193 13.60 23.52 9.69
C ASP A 193 14.30 22.40 8.90
N THR A 194 15.35 21.88 9.51
CA THR A 194 16.15 20.74 9.02
C THR A 194 15.87 19.48 9.82
N SER A 195 14.74 19.42 10.54
CA SER A 195 14.40 18.24 11.34
C SER A 195 14.22 17.00 10.47
N GLU A 196 14.46 15.84 11.05
CA GLU A 196 14.26 14.54 10.39
C GLU A 196 12.84 14.39 9.82
N ARG A 197 11.86 15.01 10.50
CA ARG A 197 10.48 15.07 10.02
C ARG A 197 10.37 15.78 8.67
N VAL A 198 10.95 16.96 8.56
CA VAL A 198 10.89 17.78 7.33
C VAL A 198 11.67 17.12 6.21
N GLU A 199 12.83 16.55 6.52
CA GLU A 199 13.61 15.80 5.52
C GLU A 199 12.84 14.58 4.99
N ALA A 200 12.21 13.80 5.87
CA ALA A 200 11.35 12.69 5.45
C ALA A 200 10.17 13.17 4.56
N LEU A 201 9.59 14.33 4.87
CA LEU A 201 8.51 14.90 4.04
C LEU A 201 9.01 15.38 2.67
N ARG A 202 10.25 15.92 2.58
CA ARG A 202 10.87 16.28 1.29
C ARG A 202 11.14 15.06 0.43
N VAL A 203 11.65 13.98 1.04
CA VAL A 203 11.82 12.69 0.36
C VAL A 203 10.48 12.15 -0.12
N ALA A 204 9.42 12.27 0.69
CA ALA A 204 8.07 11.85 0.30
C ALA A 204 7.57 12.63 -0.92
N LEU A 205 7.68 13.97 -0.93
CA LEU A 205 7.29 14.80 -2.08
C LEU A 205 7.98 14.37 -3.37
N LYS A 206 9.32 14.25 -3.32
CA LYS A 206 10.11 13.82 -4.49
C LYS A 206 9.68 12.43 -4.99
N SER A 207 9.48 11.48 -4.07
CA SER A 207 9.11 10.11 -4.43
C SER A 207 7.71 10.03 -5.04
N PHE A 208 6.74 10.80 -4.53
CA PHE A 208 5.41 10.87 -5.14
C PHE A 208 5.43 11.57 -6.51
N GLU A 209 6.26 12.58 -6.70
CA GLU A 209 6.45 13.22 -8.00
C GLU A 209 7.06 12.24 -9.02
N GLU A 210 8.09 11.50 -8.64
CA GLU A 210 8.69 10.43 -9.46
C GLU A 210 7.67 9.34 -9.79
N SER A 211 6.88 8.91 -8.80
CA SER A 211 5.80 7.94 -9.01
C SER A 211 4.76 8.45 -10.00
N ASN A 212 4.33 9.69 -9.87
CA ASN A 212 3.35 10.27 -10.78
C ASN A 212 3.90 10.42 -12.20
N LYS A 213 5.16 10.82 -12.36
CA LYS A 213 5.87 10.89 -13.66
C LYS A 213 5.97 9.51 -14.31
N ALA A 214 6.36 8.48 -13.55
CA ALA A 214 6.50 7.12 -14.04
C ALA A 214 5.18 6.52 -14.58
N PHE A 215 4.04 7.00 -14.08
CA PHE A 215 2.70 6.60 -14.54
C PHE A 215 2.03 7.65 -15.45
N GLY A 216 2.79 8.51 -16.10
CA GLY A 216 2.29 9.51 -17.04
C GLY A 216 1.30 10.52 -16.44
N GLY A 217 1.47 10.89 -15.17
CA GLY A 217 0.61 11.85 -14.48
C GLY A 217 -0.74 11.30 -14.01
N ARG A 218 -0.96 9.97 -14.07
CA ARG A 218 -2.25 9.32 -13.77
C ARG A 218 -2.29 8.60 -12.43
N ASN A 219 -1.21 8.61 -11.64
CA ASN A 219 -1.19 7.92 -10.36
C ASN A 219 -1.92 8.74 -9.29
N ILE A 220 -3.20 8.45 -9.08
CA ILE A 220 -4.05 9.16 -8.10
C ILE A 220 -3.51 9.01 -6.68
N MET A 221 -2.98 7.84 -6.29
CA MET A 221 -2.42 7.61 -4.96
C MET A 221 -1.15 8.45 -4.73
N ALA A 222 -0.33 8.62 -5.78
CA ALA A 222 0.83 9.50 -5.70
C ALA A 222 0.43 10.97 -5.55
N LEU A 223 -0.61 11.42 -6.27
CA LEU A 223 -1.13 12.78 -6.14
C LEU A 223 -1.71 13.03 -4.72
N LEU A 224 -2.45 12.07 -4.17
CA LEU A 224 -2.96 12.13 -2.78
C LEU A 224 -1.82 12.19 -1.76
N GLY A 225 -0.83 11.32 -1.92
CA GLY A 225 0.36 11.31 -1.06
C GLY A 225 1.14 12.62 -1.13
N TYR A 226 1.28 13.19 -2.32
CA TYR A 226 1.90 14.49 -2.55
C TYR A 226 1.15 15.62 -1.83
N ALA A 227 -0.18 15.69 -1.99
CA ALA A 227 -1.02 16.66 -1.29
C ALA A 227 -0.91 16.51 0.24
N ARG A 228 -0.87 15.28 0.75
CA ARG A 228 -0.68 15.00 2.17
C ARG A 228 0.68 15.48 2.68
N ALA A 229 1.75 15.27 1.93
CA ALA A 229 3.08 15.74 2.29
C ALA A 229 3.17 17.28 2.31
N GLN A 230 2.55 17.97 1.34
CA GLN A 230 2.43 19.43 1.34
C GLN A 230 1.68 19.93 2.58
N TYR A 231 0.55 19.30 2.93
CA TYR A 231 -0.19 19.64 4.14
C TYR A 231 0.67 19.49 5.40
N CYS A 232 1.40 18.38 5.52
CA CYS A 232 2.29 18.11 6.66
C CYS A 232 3.47 19.09 6.77
N LEU A 233 3.84 19.73 5.66
CA LEU A 233 4.85 20.82 5.59
C LEU A 233 4.26 22.20 5.89
N GLY A 234 2.95 22.31 6.15
CA GLY A 234 2.27 23.60 6.37
C GLY A 234 1.92 24.37 5.09
N LYS A 235 2.14 23.79 3.91
CA LYS A 235 1.83 24.36 2.60
C LYS A 235 0.35 24.14 2.26
N TYR A 236 -0.54 24.74 3.05
CA TYR A 236 -1.97 24.44 3.01
C TYR A 236 -2.67 24.84 1.71
N ALA A 237 -2.29 25.98 1.10
CA ALA A 237 -2.85 26.41 -0.17
C ALA A 237 -2.44 25.46 -1.32
N GLU A 238 -1.16 25.12 -1.41
CA GLU A 238 -0.66 24.18 -2.41
C GLU A 238 -1.27 22.79 -2.23
N ALA A 239 -1.43 22.34 -0.97
CA ALA A 239 -2.08 21.07 -0.65
C ALA A 239 -3.55 21.06 -1.07
N LEU A 240 -4.27 22.16 -0.85
CA LEU A 240 -5.67 22.34 -1.27
C LEU A 240 -5.80 22.15 -2.78
N ASP A 241 -4.98 22.85 -3.57
CA ASP A 241 -4.97 22.73 -5.03
C ASP A 241 -4.67 21.28 -5.48
N SER A 242 -3.74 20.62 -4.79
CA SER A 242 -3.37 19.24 -5.10
C SER A 242 -4.52 18.26 -4.80
N TYR A 243 -5.24 18.42 -3.69
CA TYR A 243 -6.43 17.61 -3.37
C TYR A 243 -7.58 17.87 -4.34
N GLN A 244 -7.79 19.12 -4.76
CA GLN A 244 -8.80 19.48 -5.76
C GLN A 244 -8.49 18.85 -7.12
N LYS A 245 -7.21 18.80 -7.53
CA LYS A 245 -6.78 18.08 -8.74
C LYS A 245 -7.07 16.59 -8.66
N VAL A 246 -6.91 15.97 -7.49
CA VAL A 246 -7.29 14.56 -7.29
C VAL A 246 -8.80 14.40 -7.50
N LEU A 247 -9.60 15.24 -6.85
CA LEU A 247 -11.06 15.17 -6.93
C LEU A 247 -11.58 15.42 -8.35
N SER A 248 -10.95 16.34 -9.11
CA SER A 248 -11.32 16.59 -10.50
C SER A 248 -11.00 15.41 -11.42
N LYS A 249 -9.92 14.67 -11.15
CA LYS A 249 -9.54 13.47 -11.91
C LYS A 249 -10.35 12.23 -11.56
N MET A 250 -10.79 12.12 -10.30
CA MET A 250 -11.53 10.97 -9.78
C MET A 250 -12.62 11.43 -8.80
N PRO A 251 -13.74 11.97 -9.29
CA PRO A 251 -14.81 12.53 -8.45
C PRO A 251 -15.47 11.51 -7.51
N GLY A 252 -15.50 10.24 -7.91
CA GLY A 252 -16.08 9.13 -7.15
C GLY A 252 -15.13 8.49 -6.12
N LEU A 253 -13.93 9.05 -5.91
CA LEU A 253 -12.99 8.49 -4.93
C LEU A 253 -13.48 8.77 -3.50
N THR A 254 -13.79 7.71 -2.76
CA THR A 254 -14.28 7.76 -1.36
C THR A 254 -13.34 7.13 -0.36
N ASP A 255 -12.45 6.23 -0.80
CA ASP A 255 -11.43 5.61 0.06
C ASP A 255 -10.06 5.57 -0.66
N PRO A 256 -9.12 6.41 -0.22
CA PRO A 256 -9.23 7.53 0.72
C PRO A 256 -9.89 8.77 0.09
N ASP A 257 -10.84 9.40 0.79
CA ASP A 257 -11.58 10.55 0.27
C ASP A 257 -10.75 11.85 0.31
N PRO A 258 -10.48 12.49 -0.86
CA PRO A 258 -9.74 13.73 -0.91
C PRO A 258 -10.46 14.91 -0.26
N ARG A 259 -11.79 14.86 -0.09
CA ARG A 259 -12.60 15.91 0.57
C ARG A 259 -12.21 16.09 2.02
N ILE A 260 -11.76 15.02 2.71
CA ILE A 260 -11.23 15.11 4.07
C ILE A 260 -9.99 16.00 4.08
N GLY A 261 -9.07 15.79 3.14
CA GLY A 261 -7.87 16.62 2.98
C GLY A 261 -8.20 18.08 2.62
N ILE A 262 -9.17 18.30 1.73
CA ILE A 262 -9.67 19.63 1.37
C ILE A 262 -10.22 20.35 2.63
N GLY A 263 -11.06 19.69 3.42
CA GLY A 263 -11.59 20.26 4.66
C GLY A 263 -10.48 20.63 5.64
N CYS A 264 -9.48 19.76 5.83
CA CYS A 264 -8.32 20.06 6.68
C CYS A 264 -7.54 21.28 6.19
N CYS A 265 -7.31 21.41 4.89
CA CYS A 265 -6.61 22.58 4.30
C CYS A 265 -7.42 23.87 4.51
N LEU A 266 -8.72 23.84 4.20
CA LEU A 266 -9.61 24.98 4.38
C LEU A 266 -9.68 25.42 5.84
N TRP A 267 -9.71 24.49 6.79
CA TRP A 267 -9.69 24.80 8.22
C TRP A 267 -8.41 25.56 8.60
N GLN A 268 -7.26 25.09 8.16
CA GLN A 268 -5.97 25.75 8.45
C GLN A 268 -5.84 27.13 7.78
N LEU A 269 -6.50 27.34 6.63
CA LEU A 269 -6.56 28.62 5.94
C LEU A 269 -7.62 29.59 6.52
N GLY A 270 -8.38 29.19 7.55
CA GLY A 270 -9.38 30.01 8.22
C GLY A 270 -10.79 29.93 7.61
N PHE A 271 -11.02 29.18 6.54
CA PHE A 271 -12.32 29.00 5.89
C PHE A 271 -13.17 27.91 6.55
N LYS A 272 -13.50 28.10 7.83
CA LYS A 272 -14.11 27.06 8.69
C LYS A 272 -15.45 26.53 8.16
N ASP A 273 -16.34 27.40 7.65
CA ASP A 273 -17.64 26.99 7.12
C ASP A 273 -17.49 26.11 5.87
N ARG A 274 -16.56 26.46 4.97
CA ARG A 274 -16.26 25.63 3.81
C ARG A 274 -15.62 24.31 4.19
N ALA A 275 -14.78 24.29 5.21
CA ALA A 275 -14.18 23.05 5.74
C ALA A 275 -15.27 22.10 6.24
N LYS A 276 -16.26 22.61 7.01
CA LYS A 276 -17.40 21.85 7.50
C LYS A 276 -18.19 21.21 6.35
N LEU A 277 -18.53 22.00 5.33
CA LEU A 277 -19.25 21.50 4.15
C LEU A 277 -18.46 20.39 3.40
N ALA A 278 -17.13 20.51 3.32
CA ALA A 278 -16.29 19.48 2.70
C ALA A 278 -16.34 18.15 3.47
N TRP A 279 -16.28 18.20 4.81
CA TRP A 279 -16.38 17.01 5.67
C TRP A 279 -17.78 16.40 5.68
N GLU A 280 -18.84 17.24 5.73
CA GLU A 280 -20.23 16.78 5.62
C GLU A 280 -20.45 16.05 4.29
N ARG A 281 -19.88 16.58 3.20
CA ARG A 281 -19.97 15.91 1.89
C ARG A 281 -19.21 14.58 1.86
N ALA A 282 -18.05 14.49 2.50
CA ALA A 282 -17.32 13.22 2.61
C ALA A 282 -18.14 12.19 3.41
N LEU A 283 -18.73 12.60 4.53
CA LEU A 283 -19.57 11.73 5.37
C LEU A 283 -20.82 11.22 4.64
N ALA A 284 -21.43 12.07 3.79
CA ALA A 284 -22.63 11.71 3.03
C ALA A 284 -22.37 10.70 1.88
N LEU A 285 -21.11 10.37 1.60
CA LEU A 285 -20.71 9.44 0.54
C LEU A 285 -20.23 8.07 1.07
N VAL A 286 -20.13 7.93 2.38
CA VAL A 286 -19.86 6.66 3.08
C VAL A 286 -21.16 5.90 3.28
#